data_e889b71db7b6db4ca156c27a78b4d3dc
#
_entry.id   e889b71db7b6db4ca156c27a78b4d3dc
#
_cell.length_a   1.000
_cell.length_b   1.000
_cell.length_c   1.000
_cell.angle_alpha   90.00
_cell.angle_beta   90.00
_cell.angle_gamma   90.00
#
_symmetry.space_group_name_H-M   'P 1'
#
loop_
_entity.id
_entity.type
_entity.pdbx_description
1 polymer ?
#
loop_
_entity_poly.entity_id
_entity_poly.type
_entity_poly.pdbx_seq_one_letter_code
_entity_poly.pdbx_strand_id
1 'polypeptide(L)'
;MLYEIEAIDYGRYDVLVCGAGTAGVFAAIAAARNGAKTLLIERSFSVGGMLTVGEAGITKFTEHCKDSERYKKEVLDVLGADSKRVQVVGGLPLEFVERMIKAGTACGTHGTGGSYVFTDKCEAQWTLMEMLEEAGVEILYDTRVCMAIKDAETITGVVVCNKNGFLRIMASRVIDATGDADVAAYAGVPFHVGASEADRLEVPTVELGQTQAFGTMYRVRDIDYKKLFDHFEKDPTFFRSHPVGRMSLEDVRKSHENGEMAVFCIKDVTHPCYAKGSVQVYNLPTDGEAVLIGFTWCGYNEKSDGLNAACLSKAQKSLWEGVRRTTECLRVIPGMENIKITYIPDVGVRETRHIEGEYSLSTMDIVLGRKFEDSIGCGGHPVDISPTPKEVEEMDM
;
A
#
# COMPACT_ATOMS: atom_id res chain seq x y z
N MET A 1 -7.14 -36.78 -15.75
CA MET A 1 -5.73 -37.25 -15.81
C MET A 1 -5.05 -36.71 -14.57
N LEU A 2 -4.55 -37.54 -13.68
CA LEU A 2 -3.77 -37.12 -12.52
C LEU A 2 -2.31 -37.07 -12.91
N TYR A 3 -1.62 -36.01 -12.54
CA TYR A 3 -0.18 -35.87 -12.68
C TYR A 3 0.45 -35.95 -11.29
N GLU A 4 1.43 -36.78 -11.10
CA GLU A 4 2.28 -36.76 -9.91
C GLU A 4 3.45 -35.81 -10.16
N ILE A 5 3.66 -34.90 -9.22
CA ILE A 5 4.76 -33.94 -9.25
C ILE A 5 5.62 -34.22 -8.03
N GLU A 6 6.88 -34.54 -8.26
CA GLU A 6 7.86 -34.71 -7.21
C GLU A 6 8.28 -33.33 -6.68
N ALA A 7 8.13 -33.11 -5.38
CA ALA A 7 8.61 -31.92 -4.69
C ALA A 7 9.87 -32.25 -3.88
N ILE A 8 10.96 -31.54 -4.15
CA ILE A 8 12.23 -31.69 -3.47
C ILE A 8 12.11 -31.12 -2.04
N ASP A 9 12.62 -31.82 -1.06
CA ASP A 9 12.63 -31.35 0.33
C ASP A 9 13.67 -30.22 0.47
N TYR A 10 13.20 -29.03 0.81
CA TYR A 10 14.06 -27.84 0.99
C TYR A 10 14.54 -27.72 2.45
N GLY A 11 13.74 -28.19 3.40
CA GLY A 11 14.12 -28.17 4.81
C GLY A 11 12.98 -27.81 5.76
N ARG A 12 13.36 -27.62 7.01
CA ARG A 12 12.42 -27.33 8.11
C ARG A 12 12.84 -26.06 8.86
N TYR A 13 11.83 -25.25 9.19
CA TYR A 13 11.94 -23.98 9.90
C TYR A 13 11.01 -23.95 11.11
N ASP A 14 11.28 -23.06 12.07
CA ASP A 14 10.34 -22.81 13.17
C ASP A 14 9.18 -21.96 12.65
N VAL A 15 9.51 -20.90 11.86
CA VAL A 15 8.54 -20.02 11.23
C VAL A 15 8.83 -19.89 9.74
N LEU A 16 7.80 -20.10 8.92
CA LEU A 16 7.79 -19.81 7.50
C LEU A 16 6.85 -18.65 7.24
N VAL A 17 7.35 -17.57 6.64
CA VAL A 17 6.55 -16.43 6.23
C VAL A 17 6.40 -16.43 4.70
N CYS A 18 5.16 -16.48 4.23
CA CYS A 18 4.82 -16.52 2.81
C CYS A 18 4.42 -15.13 2.31
N GLY A 19 5.31 -14.50 1.54
CA GLY A 19 5.19 -13.14 1.02
C GLY A 19 6.04 -12.13 1.80
N ALA A 20 6.96 -11.44 1.10
CA ALA A 20 7.80 -10.39 1.67
C ALA A 20 7.21 -8.99 1.43
N GLY A 21 5.89 -8.87 1.42
CA GLY A 21 5.20 -7.58 1.47
C GLY A 21 5.42 -6.88 2.81
N THR A 22 4.78 -5.73 3.00
CA THR A 22 4.92 -4.93 4.23
C THR A 22 4.70 -5.76 5.50
N ALA A 23 3.63 -6.54 5.55
CA ALA A 23 3.32 -7.38 6.72
C ALA A 23 4.35 -8.50 6.93
N GLY A 24 4.73 -9.20 5.84
CA GLY A 24 5.61 -10.36 5.93
C GLY A 24 7.04 -10.03 6.36
N VAL A 25 7.60 -8.91 5.89
CA VAL A 25 8.93 -8.46 6.31
C VAL A 25 8.99 -8.26 7.82
N PHE A 26 8.05 -7.49 8.38
CA PHE A 26 8.04 -7.23 9.82
C PHE A 26 7.70 -8.48 10.64
N ALA A 27 6.84 -9.37 10.11
CA ALA A 27 6.57 -10.65 10.75
C ALA A 27 7.81 -11.55 10.81
N ALA A 28 8.59 -11.63 9.72
CA ALA A 28 9.82 -12.41 9.66
C ALA A 28 10.89 -11.87 10.62
N ILE A 29 11.09 -10.53 10.62
CA ILE A 29 12.02 -9.88 11.55
C ILE A 29 11.62 -10.16 13.01
N ALA A 30 10.32 -10.01 13.34
CA ALA A 30 9.82 -10.28 14.68
C ALA A 30 10.06 -11.74 15.10
N ALA A 31 9.75 -12.69 14.23
CA ALA A 31 9.93 -14.12 14.51
C ALA A 31 11.42 -14.43 14.77
N ALA A 32 12.31 -13.98 13.89
CA ALA A 32 13.74 -14.23 14.01
C ALA A 32 14.37 -13.54 15.25
N ARG A 33 14.00 -12.30 15.54
CA ARG A 33 14.46 -11.59 16.76
C ARG A 33 13.98 -12.24 18.07
N ASN A 34 12.90 -13.05 18.01
CA ASN A 34 12.46 -13.89 19.12
C ASN A 34 13.11 -15.30 19.12
N GLY A 35 14.13 -15.53 18.30
CA GLY A 35 14.94 -16.75 18.32
C GLY A 35 14.44 -17.87 17.43
N ALA A 36 13.41 -17.64 16.61
CA ALA A 36 12.90 -18.65 15.68
C ALA A 36 13.80 -18.74 14.43
N LYS A 37 14.14 -19.96 13.98
CA LYS A 37 14.71 -20.19 12.66
C LYS A 37 13.67 -19.85 11.61
N THR A 38 13.83 -18.70 10.94
CA THR A 38 12.80 -18.10 10.09
C THR A 38 13.22 -18.10 8.62
N LEU A 39 12.33 -18.59 7.75
CA LEU A 39 12.42 -18.43 6.30
C LEU A 39 11.32 -17.48 5.82
N LEU A 40 11.70 -16.52 5.00
CA LEU A 40 10.80 -15.62 4.26
C LEU A 40 10.85 -15.98 2.77
N ILE A 41 9.71 -16.26 2.17
CA ILE A 41 9.63 -16.52 0.72
C ILE A 41 8.90 -15.40 0.00
N GLU A 42 9.36 -15.06 -1.21
CA GLU A 42 8.81 -13.97 -2.00
C GLU A 42 8.77 -14.32 -3.49
N ARG A 43 7.65 -14.00 -4.15
CA ARG A 43 7.46 -14.26 -5.59
C ARG A 43 8.26 -13.33 -6.51
N SER A 44 8.63 -12.16 -6.02
CA SER A 44 9.43 -11.16 -6.73
C SER A 44 10.89 -11.17 -6.23
N PHE A 45 11.70 -10.21 -6.68
CA PHE A 45 13.06 -9.97 -6.18
C PHE A 45 13.14 -8.74 -5.27
N SER A 46 12.02 -8.33 -4.68
CA SER A 46 11.92 -7.12 -3.87
C SER A 46 11.21 -7.39 -2.56
N VAL A 47 11.61 -6.69 -1.52
CA VAL A 47 10.95 -6.72 -0.20
C VAL A 47 10.16 -5.43 0.05
N GLY A 48 9.19 -5.48 0.96
CA GLY A 48 8.38 -4.35 1.39
C GLY A 48 7.06 -4.18 0.62
N GLY A 49 6.90 -4.80 -0.56
CA GLY A 49 5.66 -4.78 -1.34
C GLY A 49 5.16 -3.35 -1.60
N MET A 50 3.93 -3.03 -1.15
CA MET A 50 3.33 -1.71 -1.36
C MET A 50 4.16 -0.56 -0.76
N LEU A 51 4.87 -0.81 0.34
CA LEU A 51 5.72 0.20 0.99
C LEU A 51 6.93 0.61 0.12
N THR A 52 7.37 -0.25 -0.78
CA THR A 52 8.56 -0.05 -1.62
C THR A 52 8.18 0.00 -3.09
N VAL A 53 8.09 -1.15 -3.75
CA VAL A 53 7.80 -1.23 -5.19
C VAL A 53 6.39 -0.77 -5.57
N GLY A 54 5.45 -0.73 -4.63
CA GLY A 54 4.11 -0.22 -4.84
C GLY A 54 3.99 1.31 -4.78
N GLU A 55 5.07 2.03 -4.42
CA GLU A 55 5.11 3.50 -4.25
C GLU A 55 4.11 4.05 -3.22
N ALA A 56 3.46 3.22 -2.42
CA ALA A 56 2.57 3.68 -1.37
C ALA A 56 3.36 4.06 -0.13
N GLY A 57 3.25 5.30 0.29
CA GLY A 57 3.77 5.74 1.59
C GLY A 57 3.02 5.08 2.75
N ILE A 58 3.57 5.20 3.96
CA ILE A 58 2.86 4.83 5.18
C ILE A 58 1.76 5.85 5.40
N THR A 59 0.51 5.42 5.24
CA THR A 59 -0.65 6.28 5.47
C THR A 59 -1.06 6.23 6.94
N LYS A 60 -1.52 7.35 7.47
CA LYS A 60 -2.00 7.42 8.86
C LYS A 60 -0.96 6.98 9.89
N PHE A 61 0.29 7.36 9.68
CA PHE A 61 1.37 7.15 10.65
C PHE A 61 1.05 7.80 12.00
N THR A 62 0.42 8.96 11.97
CA THR A 62 -0.16 9.63 13.14
C THR A 62 -1.64 9.92 12.92
N GLU A 63 -2.42 9.92 13.99
CA GLU A 63 -3.84 10.25 13.97
C GLU A 63 -4.15 11.27 15.07
N HIS A 64 -5.25 11.99 14.96
CA HIS A 64 -5.71 12.89 16.02
C HIS A 64 -6.15 12.09 17.25
N CYS A 65 -5.50 12.34 18.37
CA CYS A 65 -5.89 11.78 19.66
C CYS A 65 -5.89 12.84 20.76
N LYS A 66 -6.70 12.63 21.79
CA LYS A 66 -6.78 13.55 22.92
C LYS A 66 -5.65 13.38 23.93
N ASP A 67 -4.92 12.27 23.89
CA ASP A 67 -3.87 11.91 24.86
C ASP A 67 -2.52 11.74 24.15
N SER A 68 -1.69 12.78 24.16
CA SER A 68 -0.45 12.87 23.37
C SER A 68 0.83 12.36 24.06
N GLU A 69 0.76 11.74 25.25
CA GLU A 69 1.96 11.42 26.05
C GLU A 69 2.75 10.18 25.57
N ARG A 70 2.35 9.49 24.49
CA ARG A 70 2.90 8.18 24.09
C ARG A 70 4.03 8.24 23.07
N TYR A 71 4.40 9.39 22.54
CA TYR A 71 5.19 9.43 21.29
C TYR A 71 6.50 10.15 21.39
N LYS A 72 7.50 9.63 20.64
CA LYS A 72 8.80 10.25 20.53
C LYS A 72 8.69 11.59 19.79
N LYS A 73 8.92 12.67 20.50
CA LYS A 73 8.81 14.02 19.97
C LYS A 73 9.68 14.24 18.75
N GLU A 74 10.89 13.67 18.74
CA GLU A 74 11.86 13.81 17.65
C GLU A 74 11.30 13.26 16.32
N VAL A 75 10.55 12.16 16.38
CA VAL A 75 9.91 11.58 15.17
C VAL A 75 8.75 12.45 14.70
N LEU A 76 7.94 12.95 15.63
CA LEU A 76 6.83 13.84 15.29
C LEU A 76 7.31 15.17 14.72
N ASP A 77 8.41 15.73 15.24
CA ASP A 77 9.00 16.98 14.76
C ASP A 77 9.51 16.83 13.32
N VAL A 78 10.20 15.72 13.00
CA VAL A 78 10.69 15.45 11.64
C VAL A 78 9.54 15.20 10.65
N LEU A 79 8.47 14.52 11.10
CA LEU A 79 7.31 14.24 10.26
C LEU A 79 6.31 15.42 10.17
N GLY A 80 6.59 16.53 10.85
CA GLY A 80 5.73 17.71 10.86
C GLY A 80 4.37 17.51 11.53
N ALA A 81 4.27 16.54 12.43
CA ALA A 81 3.05 16.29 13.19
C ALA A 81 2.90 17.30 14.33
N ASP A 82 1.70 17.87 14.48
CA ASP A 82 1.44 18.78 15.59
C ASP A 82 1.28 18.02 16.92
N SER A 83 1.33 18.74 18.04
CA SER A 83 1.25 18.19 19.39
C SER A 83 -0.11 17.54 19.74
N LYS A 84 -1.11 17.64 18.87
CA LYS A 84 -2.45 17.05 19.05
C LYS A 84 -2.60 15.72 18.30
N ARG A 85 -1.56 15.29 17.60
CA ARG A 85 -1.58 14.04 16.85
C ARG A 85 -0.86 12.95 17.61
N VAL A 86 -1.38 11.76 17.46
CA VAL A 86 -0.90 10.55 18.09
C VAL A 86 -0.34 9.64 17.03
N GLN A 87 0.88 9.19 17.22
CA GLN A 87 1.46 8.14 16.41
C GLN A 87 0.70 6.83 16.66
N VAL A 88 0.18 6.20 15.61
CA VAL A 88 -0.49 4.89 15.69
C VAL A 88 0.42 3.77 15.21
N VAL A 89 1.42 4.07 14.40
CA VAL A 89 2.42 3.09 13.94
C VAL A 89 3.56 3.02 14.95
N GLY A 90 3.77 1.85 15.53
CA GLY A 90 4.80 1.58 16.55
C GLY A 90 5.63 0.33 16.24
N GLY A 91 6.46 -0.11 17.18
CA GLY A 91 7.27 -1.33 17.06
C GLY A 91 8.26 -1.31 15.88
N LEU A 92 8.37 -2.42 15.18
CA LEU A 92 9.29 -2.57 14.04
C LEU A 92 9.04 -1.59 12.89
N PRO A 93 7.80 -1.29 12.49
CA PRO A 93 7.54 -0.24 11.51
C PRO A 93 8.03 1.15 11.94
N LEU A 94 7.97 1.47 13.23
CA LEU A 94 8.54 2.71 13.75
C LEU A 94 10.08 2.68 13.66
N GLU A 95 10.73 1.58 14.05
CA GLU A 95 12.19 1.41 13.91
C GLU A 95 12.62 1.62 12.45
N PHE A 96 11.89 1.06 11.52
CA PHE A 96 12.12 1.27 10.07
C PHE A 96 12.09 2.77 9.72
N VAL A 97 11.03 3.48 10.12
CA VAL A 97 10.90 4.92 9.86
C VAL A 97 12.01 5.73 10.53
N GLU A 98 12.39 5.40 11.76
CA GLU A 98 13.51 6.06 12.47
C GLU A 98 14.85 5.89 11.72
N ARG A 99 15.11 4.70 11.14
CA ARG A 99 16.29 4.45 10.30
C ARG A 99 16.27 5.30 9.03
N MET A 100 15.12 5.38 8.35
CA MET A 100 14.94 6.18 7.14
C MET A 100 15.08 7.69 7.41
N ILE A 101 14.55 8.19 8.54
CA ILE A 101 14.71 9.57 8.97
C ILE A 101 16.19 9.88 9.24
N LYS A 102 16.89 8.98 9.95
CA LYS A 102 18.32 9.14 10.23
C LYS A 102 19.17 9.17 8.96
N ALA A 103 18.77 8.41 7.95
CA ALA A 103 19.40 8.41 6.62
C ALA A 103 19.04 9.65 5.78
N GLY A 104 18.08 10.47 6.19
CA GLY A 104 17.57 11.62 5.42
C GLY A 104 16.72 11.24 4.20
N THR A 105 16.17 10.03 4.19
CA THR A 105 15.46 9.45 3.05
C THR A 105 13.95 9.21 3.31
N ALA A 106 13.45 9.70 4.44
CA ALA A 106 12.05 9.74 4.77
C ALA A 106 11.53 11.16 4.89
N CYS A 107 10.34 11.40 4.41
CA CYS A 107 9.63 12.67 4.56
C CYS A 107 8.19 12.44 4.96
N GLY A 108 7.64 13.37 5.75
CA GLY A 108 6.24 13.37 6.16
C GLY A 108 5.49 14.56 5.60
N THR A 109 4.15 14.50 5.66
CA THR A 109 3.31 15.66 5.34
C THR A 109 3.21 16.59 6.53
N HIS A 110 3.40 17.89 6.30
CA HIS A 110 3.09 18.93 7.28
C HIS A 110 1.58 19.07 7.50
N GLY A 111 1.18 19.13 8.77
CA GLY A 111 -0.12 19.65 9.22
C GLY A 111 -1.37 18.89 8.72
N THR A 112 -2.39 18.85 9.53
CA THR A 112 -3.82 18.66 9.24
C THR A 112 -4.25 17.36 8.53
N GLY A 113 -4.69 16.39 9.20
CA GLY A 113 -5.63 15.36 8.74
C GLY A 113 -5.06 13.97 8.46
N GLY A 114 -3.81 13.78 8.23
CA GLY A 114 -3.19 12.46 8.06
C GLY A 114 -1.73 12.62 7.80
N SER A 115 -0.89 12.06 8.60
CA SER A 115 0.52 12.04 8.28
C SER A 115 0.81 10.86 7.36
N TYR A 116 1.27 11.18 6.18
CA TYR A 116 1.88 10.23 5.29
C TYR A 116 3.39 10.27 5.55
N VAL A 117 4.02 9.12 5.58
CA VAL A 117 5.47 9.02 5.54
C VAL A 117 5.83 8.38 4.22
N PHE A 118 6.50 9.14 3.36
CA PHE A 118 7.07 8.61 2.13
C PHE A 118 8.56 8.44 2.32
N THR A 119 9.08 7.40 1.71
CA THR A 119 10.50 7.06 1.75
C THR A 119 11.01 6.97 0.31
N ASP A 120 12.31 7.18 0.13
CA ASP A 120 12.94 6.72 -1.09
C ASP A 120 12.81 5.19 -1.17
N LYS A 121 12.30 4.68 -2.29
CA LYS A 121 11.98 3.27 -2.40
C LYS A 121 13.21 2.36 -2.41
N CYS A 122 14.32 2.83 -2.98
CA CYS A 122 15.55 2.05 -3.03
C CYS A 122 16.16 1.97 -1.63
N GLU A 123 16.22 3.09 -0.93
CA GLU A 123 16.68 3.15 0.47
C GLU A 123 15.75 2.37 1.39
N ALA A 124 14.43 2.42 1.15
CA ALA A 124 13.47 1.62 1.89
C ALA A 124 13.70 0.12 1.73
N GLN A 125 13.92 -0.36 0.50
CA GLN A 125 14.25 -1.76 0.26
C GLN A 125 15.58 -2.14 0.92
N TRP A 126 16.60 -1.29 0.80
CA TRP A 126 17.89 -1.51 1.42
C TRP A 126 17.78 -1.61 2.93
N THR A 127 17.12 -0.67 3.56
CA THR A 127 16.90 -0.66 5.03
C THR A 127 16.15 -1.90 5.49
N LEU A 128 15.11 -2.34 4.76
CA LEU A 128 14.38 -3.57 5.11
C LEU A 128 15.25 -4.82 4.94
N MET A 129 16.10 -4.87 3.92
CA MET A 129 17.04 -5.97 3.73
C MET A 129 18.08 -6.02 4.86
N GLU A 130 18.65 -4.89 5.27
CA GLU A 130 19.53 -4.81 6.42
C GLU A 130 18.84 -5.31 7.71
N MET A 131 17.60 -4.89 7.96
CA MET A 131 16.84 -5.33 9.12
C MET A 131 16.56 -6.84 9.12
N LEU A 132 16.32 -7.43 7.94
CA LEU A 132 16.14 -8.89 7.77
C LEU A 132 17.44 -9.62 8.02
N GLU A 133 18.55 -9.14 7.47
CA GLU A 133 19.88 -9.72 7.64
C GLU A 133 20.35 -9.64 9.09
N GLU A 134 20.23 -8.47 9.74
CA GLU A 134 20.53 -8.28 11.17
C GLU A 134 19.73 -9.23 12.08
N ALA A 135 18.49 -9.54 11.69
CA ALA A 135 17.64 -10.49 12.41
C ALA A 135 18.00 -11.96 12.13
N GLY A 136 18.81 -12.25 11.10
CA GLY A 136 19.15 -13.60 10.69
C GLY A 136 18.03 -14.32 9.94
N VAL A 137 17.18 -13.59 9.21
CA VAL A 137 16.13 -14.17 8.37
C VAL A 137 16.74 -14.71 7.08
N GLU A 138 16.46 -15.99 6.79
CA GLU A 138 16.75 -16.56 5.46
C GLU A 138 15.67 -16.12 4.48
N ILE A 139 16.07 -15.69 3.26
CA ILE A 139 15.14 -15.22 2.21
C ILE A 139 15.28 -16.07 0.96
N LEU A 140 14.13 -16.50 0.41
CA LEU A 140 14.06 -17.22 -0.85
C LEU A 140 13.18 -16.45 -1.85
N TYR A 141 13.82 -15.78 -2.79
CA TYR A 141 13.16 -15.02 -3.86
C TYR A 141 12.68 -15.92 -5.02
N ASP A 142 11.94 -15.33 -5.95
CA ASP A 142 11.36 -16.02 -7.14
C ASP A 142 10.58 -17.27 -6.74
N THR A 143 9.93 -17.23 -5.56
CA THR A 143 9.32 -18.41 -4.94
C THR A 143 7.85 -18.15 -4.67
N ARG A 144 7.00 -18.88 -5.37
CA ARG A 144 5.54 -18.76 -5.26
C ARG A 144 4.96 -19.96 -4.53
N VAL A 145 4.08 -19.71 -3.56
CA VAL A 145 3.28 -20.76 -2.92
C VAL A 145 2.33 -21.39 -3.95
N CYS A 146 2.27 -22.72 -3.98
CA CYS A 146 1.39 -23.48 -4.87
C CYS A 146 0.38 -24.34 -4.13
N MET A 147 0.73 -24.82 -2.93
CA MET A 147 -0.17 -25.64 -2.08
C MET A 147 0.20 -25.46 -0.61
N ALA A 148 -0.78 -25.64 0.27
CA ALA A 148 -0.54 -25.82 1.70
C ALA A 148 -0.40 -27.33 2.04
N ILE A 149 0.51 -27.64 2.97
CA ILE A 149 0.66 -28.98 3.52
C ILE A 149 0.00 -29.00 4.89
N LYS A 150 -0.94 -29.93 5.08
CA LYS A 150 -1.70 -30.07 6.32
C LYS A 150 -1.46 -31.43 6.99
N ASP A 151 -1.51 -31.42 8.30
CA ASP A 151 -1.72 -32.59 9.14
C ASP A 151 -2.98 -32.33 9.97
N ALA A 152 -4.06 -33.02 9.62
CA ALA A 152 -5.42 -32.72 10.08
C ALA A 152 -5.78 -31.24 9.85
N GLU A 153 -6.05 -30.48 10.89
CA GLU A 153 -6.39 -29.06 10.83
C GLU A 153 -5.17 -28.13 10.97
N THR A 154 -3.96 -28.67 11.04
CA THR A 154 -2.74 -27.90 11.23
C THR A 154 -1.98 -27.75 9.90
N ILE A 155 -1.67 -26.51 9.51
CA ILE A 155 -0.75 -26.26 8.40
C ILE A 155 0.67 -26.50 8.90
N THR A 156 1.36 -27.47 8.25
CA THR A 156 2.71 -27.92 8.63
C THR A 156 3.78 -27.51 7.63
N GLY A 157 3.40 -26.84 6.55
CA GLY A 157 4.31 -26.38 5.52
C GLY A 157 3.60 -25.97 4.26
N VAL A 158 4.38 -25.73 3.21
CA VAL A 158 3.88 -25.40 1.87
C VAL A 158 4.68 -26.12 0.78
N VAL A 159 4.04 -26.27 -0.37
CA VAL A 159 4.75 -26.57 -1.62
C VAL A 159 4.86 -25.26 -2.39
N VAL A 160 6.05 -24.97 -2.86
CA VAL A 160 6.38 -23.76 -3.66
C VAL A 160 6.93 -24.14 -5.02
N CYS A 161 6.86 -23.20 -5.97
CA CYS A 161 7.50 -23.31 -7.27
C CYS A 161 8.49 -22.17 -7.47
N ASN A 162 9.69 -22.50 -7.94
CA ASN A 162 10.73 -21.54 -8.31
C ASN A 162 11.64 -22.13 -9.39
N LYS A 163 12.83 -21.54 -9.62
CA LYS A 163 13.81 -22.02 -10.62
C LYS A 163 14.30 -23.46 -10.39
N ASN A 164 14.22 -23.97 -9.17
CA ASN A 164 14.60 -25.33 -8.82
C ASN A 164 13.46 -26.35 -9.05
N GLY A 165 12.28 -25.89 -9.54
CA GLY A 165 11.09 -26.71 -9.66
C GLY A 165 10.18 -26.62 -8.43
N PHE A 166 9.56 -27.72 -8.05
CA PHE A 166 8.69 -27.74 -6.86
C PHE A 166 9.49 -28.13 -5.62
N LEU A 167 9.39 -27.30 -4.58
CA LEU A 167 10.05 -27.52 -3.32
C LEU A 167 9.01 -27.69 -2.21
N ARG A 168 9.26 -28.60 -1.28
CA ARG A 168 8.51 -28.78 -0.05
C ARG A 168 9.25 -28.09 1.10
N ILE A 169 8.59 -27.15 1.76
CA ILE A 169 9.14 -26.42 2.91
C ILE A 169 8.26 -26.72 4.11
N MET A 170 8.86 -27.31 5.16
CA MET A 170 8.15 -27.65 6.38
C MET A 170 8.38 -26.59 7.45
N ALA A 171 7.36 -26.29 8.27
CA ALA A 171 7.48 -25.34 9.35
C ALA A 171 6.58 -25.69 10.55
N SER A 172 7.00 -25.27 11.74
CA SER A 172 6.18 -25.40 12.94
C SER A 172 5.04 -24.39 12.97
N ARG A 173 5.26 -23.21 12.35
CA ARG A 173 4.25 -22.15 12.15
C ARG A 173 4.40 -21.58 10.75
N VAL A 174 3.27 -21.31 10.12
CA VAL A 174 3.21 -20.67 8.79
C VAL A 174 2.44 -19.37 8.93
N ILE A 175 3.03 -18.27 8.46
CA ILE A 175 2.40 -16.94 8.39
C ILE A 175 2.04 -16.68 6.94
N ASP A 176 0.74 -16.53 6.66
CA ASP A 176 0.26 -16.11 5.36
C ASP A 176 0.30 -14.58 5.26
N ALA A 177 1.30 -14.07 4.55
CA ALA A 177 1.50 -12.66 4.24
C ALA A 177 1.48 -12.42 2.72
N THR A 178 0.80 -13.30 1.95
CA THR A 178 0.73 -13.24 0.49
C THR A 178 -0.05 -12.03 -0.04
N GLY A 179 -0.83 -11.37 0.82
CA GLY A 179 -1.70 -10.26 0.46
C GLY A 179 -3.07 -10.73 -0.07
N ASP A 180 -3.14 -11.98 -0.53
CA ASP A 180 -4.31 -12.59 -1.16
C ASP A 180 -4.83 -13.81 -0.37
N ALA A 181 -4.28 -14.08 0.81
CA ALA A 181 -4.58 -15.26 1.64
C ALA A 181 -4.42 -16.59 0.88
N ASP A 182 -3.35 -16.71 0.07
CA ASP A 182 -3.14 -17.88 -0.79
C ASP A 182 -2.92 -19.16 0.03
N VAL A 183 -2.13 -19.10 1.11
CA VAL A 183 -1.87 -20.27 1.97
C VAL A 183 -3.15 -20.73 2.65
N ALA A 184 -3.92 -19.80 3.20
CA ALA A 184 -5.19 -20.09 3.87
C ALA A 184 -6.19 -20.73 2.90
N ALA A 185 -6.31 -20.16 1.69
CA ALA A 185 -7.19 -20.70 0.64
C ALA A 185 -6.76 -22.11 0.21
N TYR A 186 -5.46 -22.36 0.00
CA TYR A 186 -4.94 -23.71 -0.32
C TYR A 186 -5.10 -24.70 0.81
N ALA A 187 -5.16 -24.22 2.05
CA ALA A 187 -5.46 -25.05 3.22
C ALA A 187 -6.95 -25.37 3.38
N GLY A 188 -7.83 -24.74 2.58
CA GLY A 188 -9.27 -24.94 2.64
C GLY A 188 -9.96 -24.10 3.72
N VAL A 189 -9.34 -23.02 4.19
CA VAL A 189 -9.96 -22.06 5.11
C VAL A 189 -11.10 -21.33 4.38
N PRO A 190 -12.30 -21.20 4.97
CA PRO A 190 -13.41 -20.48 4.37
C PRO A 190 -13.07 -19.00 4.13
N PHE A 191 -13.52 -18.48 3.01
CA PHE A 191 -13.38 -17.05 2.65
C PHE A 191 -14.48 -16.62 1.69
N HIS A 192 -14.72 -15.33 1.60
CA HIS A 192 -15.49 -14.70 0.52
C HIS A 192 -14.62 -13.71 -0.25
N VAL A 193 -15.10 -13.22 -1.38
CA VAL A 193 -14.41 -12.23 -2.22
C VAL A 193 -15.32 -11.03 -2.42
N GLY A 194 -14.76 -9.83 -2.15
CA GLY A 194 -15.51 -8.59 -2.23
C GLY A 194 -16.53 -8.44 -1.10
N ALA A 195 -17.44 -7.48 -1.24
CA ALA A 195 -18.41 -7.13 -0.22
C ALA A 195 -19.36 -8.28 0.15
N SER A 196 -19.54 -8.51 1.44
CA SER A 196 -20.44 -9.49 2.04
C SER A 196 -21.80 -8.89 2.39
N GLU A 197 -22.76 -9.74 2.83
CA GLU A 197 -24.03 -9.27 3.38
C GLU A 197 -23.84 -8.39 4.63
N ALA A 198 -22.81 -8.66 5.44
CA ALA A 198 -22.51 -7.84 6.61
C ALA A 198 -22.06 -6.43 6.20
N ASP A 199 -21.21 -6.31 5.18
CA ASP A 199 -20.77 -5.01 4.65
C ASP A 199 -21.96 -4.23 4.08
N ARG A 200 -22.89 -4.92 3.40
CA ARG A 200 -24.09 -4.32 2.84
C ARG A 200 -25.07 -3.81 3.89
N LEU A 201 -25.12 -4.44 5.07
CA LEU A 201 -25.91 -3.94 6.18
C LEU A 201 -25.37 -2.61 6.74
N GLU A 202 -24.04 -2.45 6.70
CA GLU A 202 -23.36 -1.24 7.16
C GLU A 202 -23.30 -0.15 6.07
N VAL A 203 -23.15 -0.54 4.80
CA VAL A 203 -23.08 0.33 3.63
C VAL A 203 -24.06 -0.17 2.58
N PRO A 204 -25.33 0.27 2.62
CA PRO A 204 -26.42 -0.27 1.77
C PRO A 204 -26.21 -0.13 0.26
N THR A 205 -25.32 0.77 -0.17
CA THR A 205 -25.01 1.01 -1.59
C THR A 205 -24.01 0.01 -2.18
N VAL A 206 -23.33 -0.78 -1.34
CA VAL A 206 -22.37 -1.79 -1.78
C VAL A 206 -23.08 -2.98 -2.40
N GLU A 207 -22.63 -3.40 -3.57
CA GLU A 207 -23.13 -4.61 -4.22
C GLU A 207 -22.41 -5.86 -3.73
N LEU A 208 -23.14 -6.96 -3.51
CA LEU A 208 -22.56 -8.23 -3.07
C LEU A 208 -21.47 -8.72 -4.04
N GLY A 209 -20.32 -9.08 -3.47
CA GLY A 209 -19.15 -9.50 -4.23
C GLY A 209 -18.48 -8.38 -5.01
N GLN A 210 -18.86 -7.13 -4.77
CA GLN A 210 -18.13 -5.97 -5.30
C GLN A 210 -16.75 -5.91 -4.68
N THR A 211 -15.72 -5.76 -5.53
CA THR A 211 -14.34 -5.52 -5.13
C THR A 211 -13.93 -4.10 -5.46
N GLN A 212 -12.96 -3.57 -4.75
CA GLN A 212 -12.40 -2.26 -5.04
C GLN A 212 -11.65 -2.26 -6.38
N ALA A 213 -11.79 -1.17 -7.13
CA ALA A 213 -11.09 -1.00 -8.40
C ALA A 213 -9.58 -1.05 -8.23
N PHE A 214 -8.88 -1.65 -9.20
CA PHE A 214 -7.43 -1.63 -9.26
C PHE A 214 -6.90 -0.22 -9.54
N GLY A 215 -5.71 0.07 -9.06
CA GLY A 215 -5.07 1.35 -9.30
C GLY A 215 -3.56 1.27 -9.13
N THR A 216 -2.90 2.39 -9.36
CA THR A 216 -1.48 2.55 -9.05
C THR A 216 -1.15 3.99 -8.73
N MET A 217 -0.05 4.15 -8.02
CA MET A 217 0.69 5.40 -7.90
C MET A 217 1.90 5.29 -8.82
N TYR A 218 2.37 6.37 -9.42
CA TYR A 218 3.56 6.33 -10.26
C TYR A 218 4.43 7.55 -10.03
N ARG A 219 5.73 7.41 -10.29
CA ARG A 219 6.72 8.46 -10.03
C ARG A 219 7.06 9.22 -11.29
N VAL A 220 7.15 10.52 -11.16
CA VAL A 220 7.63 11.44 -12.20
C VAL A 220 8.73 12.34 -11.66
N ARG A 221 9.50 12.92 -12.58
CA ARG A 221 10.51 13.95 -12.32
C ARG A 221 10.44 15.10 -13.33
N ASP A 222 11.28 16.09 -13.15
CA ASP A 222 11.43 17.27 -14.01
C ASP A 222 10.18 18.18 -13.94
N ILE A 223 9.53 18.27 -12.76
CA ILE A 223 8.48 19.27 -12.47
C ILE A 223 9.17 20.59 -12.13
N ASP A 224 8.82 21.67 -12.82
CA ASP A 224 9.16 23.05 -12.43
C ASP A 224 8.08 23.55 -11.45
N TYR A 225 8.29 23.28 -10.16
CA TYR A 225 7.32 23.64 -9.11
C TYR A 225 7.11 25.15 -9.02
N LYS A 226 8.15 25.96 -9.24
CA LYS A 226 8.01 27.41 -9.22
C LYS A 226 7.01 27.87 -10.30
N LYS A 227 7.21 27.40 -11.53
CA LYS A 227 6.33 27.74 -12.67
C LYS A 227 4.91 27.17 -12.47
N LEU A 228 4.79 25.98 -11.88
CA LEU A 228 3.51 25.35 -11.57
C LEU A 228 2.72 26.15 -10.53
N PHE A 229 3.36 26.54 -9.43
CA PHE A 229 2.71 27.35 -8.38
C PHE A 229 2.36 28.76 -8.88
N ASP A 230 3.23 29.39 -9.67
CA ASP A 230 2.95 30.70 -10.31
C ASP A 230 1.75 30.60 -11.27
N HIS A 231 1.54 29.43 -11.91
CA HIS A 231 0.35 29.17 -12.71
C HIS A 231 -0.91 29.07 -11.85
N PHE A 232 -0.87 28.34 -10.75
CA PHE A 232 -2.00 28.19 -9.82
C PHE A 232 -2.39 29.53 -9.16
N GLU A 233 -1.45 30.45 -8.92
CA GLU A 233 -1.77 31.81 -8.44
C GLU A 233 -2.53 32.62 -9.47
N LYS A 234 -2.19 32.49 -10.75
CA LYS A 234 -2.86 33.19 -11.86
C LYS A 234 -4.20 32.56 -12.19
N ASP A 235 -4.33 31.26 -12.08
CA ASP A 235 -5.55 30.50 -12.32
C ASP A 235 -5.79 29.48 -11.21
N PRO A 236 -6.44 29.89 -10.10
CA PRO A 236 -6.70 29.01 -8.96
C PRO A 236 -7.64 27.86 -9.28
N THR A 237 -8.29 27.83 -10.45
CA THR A 237 -9.20 26.72 -10.81
C THR A 237 -8.47 25.41 -10.98
N PHE A 238 -7.19 25.44 -11.34
CA PHE A 238 -6.35 24.23 -11.46
C PHE A 238 -5.89 23.65 -10.11
N PHE A 239 -5.90 24.44 -9.05
CA PHE A 239 -5.48 23.97 -7.73
C PHE A 239 -6.68 23.51 -6.90
N ARG A 240 -6.50 22.37 -6.22
CA ARG A 240 -7.39 21.91 -5.16
C ARG A 240 -6.56 21.41 -3.98
N SER A 241 -6.95 21.85 -2.80
CA SER A 241 -6.47 21.26 -1.56
C SER A 241 -6.81 19.77 -1.52
N HIS A 242 -5.85 18.96 -1.11
CA HIS A 242 -6.11 17.52 -0.94
C HIS A 242 -7.18 17.29 0.16
N PRO A 243 -8.17 16.41 -0.04
CA PRO A 243 -9.25 16.22 0.92
C PRO A 243 -8.79 15.91 2.35
N VAL A 244 -7.67 15.20 2.47
CA VAL A 244 -7.10 14.78 3.77
C VAL A 244 -6.11 15.81 4.31
N GLY A 245 -5.30 16.44 3.45
CA GLY A 245 -4.27 17.39 3.87
C GLY A 245 -4.75 18.83 4.07
N ARG A 246 -5.78 19.22 3.36
CA ARG A 246 -6.42 20.56 3.40
C ARG A 246 -5.44 21.75 3.37
N MET A 247 -4.26 21.58 2.77
CA MET A 247 -3.26 22.63 2.63
C MET A 247 -3.71 23.70 1.64
N SER A 248 -3.49 24.97 1.96
CA SER A 248 -3.64 26.07 1.00
C SER A 248 -2.50 26.03 -0.04
N LEU A 249 -2.65 26.74 -1.14
CA LEU A 249 -1.56 26.87 -2.13
C LEU A 249 -0.30 27.49 -1.50
N GLU A 250 -0.47 28.47 -0.62
CA GLU A 250 0.62 29.10 0.12
C GLU A 250 1.36 28.09 1.02
N ASP A 251 0.61 27.25 1.77
CA ASP A 251 1.21 26.20 2.61
C ASP A 251 1.97 25.17 1.77
N VAL A 252 1.39 24.75 0.62
CA VAL A 252 2.05 23.79 -0.29
C VAL A 252 3.35 24.37 -0.84
N ARG A 253 3.34 25.65 -1.28
CA ARG A 253 4.54 26.34 -1.76
C ARG A 253 5.61 26.43 -0.66
N LYS A 254 5.22 26.87 0.53
CA LYS A 254 6.12 27.01 1.66
C LYS A 254 6.74 25.67 2.09
N SER A 255 5.94 24.59 2.14
CA SER A 255 6.44 23.26 2.45
C SER A 255 7.47 22.80 1.41
N HIS A 256 7.17 23.02 0.12
CA HIS A 256 8.11 22.70 -0.95
C HIS A 256 9.43 23.48 -0.83
N GLU A 257 9.36 24.81 -0.60
CA GLU A 257 10.54 25.67 -0.43
C GLU A 257 11.40 25.26 0.80
N ASN A 258 10.76 24.70 1.82
CA ASN A 258 11.45 24.17 3.00
C ASN A 258 12.01 22.75 2.79
N GLY A 259 11.85 22.13 1.62
CA GLY A 259 12.22 20.72 1.38
C GLY A 259 11.29 19.71 2.06
N GLU A 260 10.08 20.15 2.42
CA GLU A 260 9.08 19.33 3.06
C GLU A 260 8.10 18.78 2.04
N MET A 261 7.50 17.62 2.34
CA MET A 261 6.48 17.04 1.50
C MET A 261 5.15 17.79 1.65
N ALA A 262 4.48 18.06 0.53
CA ALA A 262 3.12 18.55 0.49
C ALA A 262 2.24 17.65 -0.38
N VAL A 263 0.94 17.69 -0.15
CA VAL A 263 -0.05 16.95 -0.94
C VAL A 263 -1.11 17.91 -1.45
N PHE A 264 -1.31 17.94 -2.76
CA PHE A 264 -2.32 18.75 -3.41
C PHE A 264 -2.92 18.02 -4.62
N CYS A 265 -3.96 18.59 -5.20
CA CYS A 265 -4.57 18.05 -6.41
C CYS A 265 -4.50 19.08 -7.54
N ILE A 266 -4.23 18.61 -8.73
CA ILE A 266 -4.42 19.36 -9.98
C ILE A 266 -5.81 19.01 -10.49
N LYS A 267 -6.66 20.03 -10.62
CA LYS A 267 -8.03 19.90 -11.14
C LYS A 267 -8.08 20.04 -12.66
N ASP A 268 -9.24 19.66 -13.16
CA ASP A 268 -9.65 19.88 -14.56
C ASP A 268 -8.66 19.30 -15.58
N VAL A 269 -7.91 18.28 -15.16
CA VAL A 269 -7.13 17.49 -16.09
C VAL A 269 -8.11 16.76 -16.99
N THR A 270 -8.30 17.26 -18.20
CA THR A 270 -9.18 16.64 -19.19
C THR A 270 -8.53 15.38 -19.71
N HIS A 271 -9.11 14.24 -19.43
CA HIS A 271 -8.67 12.96 -19.96
C HIS A 271 -9.63 12.45 -21.02
N PRO A 272 -9.15 11.96 -22.19
CA PRO A 272 -10.02 11.48 -23.27
C PRO A 272 -11.00 10.36 -22.89
N CYS A 273 -10.71 9.64 -21.80
CA CYS A 273 -11.54 8.51 -21.31
C CYS A 273 -12.34 8.84 -20.05
N TYR A 274 -12.13 10.02 -19.44
CA TYR A 274 -12.80 10.46 -18.20
C TYR A 274 -13.16 11.92 -18.35
N ALA A 275 -14.41 12.28 -18.12
CA ALA A 275 -14.96 13.59 -18.48
C ALA A 275 -14.25 14.75 -17.77
N LYS A 276 -13.93 14.65 -16.51
CA LYS A 276 -13.08 15.58 -15.75
C LYS A 276 -12.62 14.88 -14.47
N GLY A 277 -11.38 15.11 -14.05
CA GLY A 277 -10.89 14.53 -12.83
C GLY A 277 -9.76 15.33 -12.22
N SER A 278 -9.28 14.89 -11.06
CA SER A 278 -8.14 15.48 -10.39
C SER A 278 -7.01 14.47 -10.28
N VAL A 279 -5.78 14.96 -10.43
CA VAL A 279 -4.57 14.19 -10.17
C VAL A 279 -4.02 14.65 -8.83
N GLN A 280 -3.86 13.71 -7.89
CA GLN A 280 -3.19 13.98 -6.62
C GLN A 280 -1.69 13.98 -6.84
N VAL A 281 -1.02 14.96 -6.27
CA VAL A 281 0.43 15.14 -6.35
C VAL A 281 1.00 15.09 -4.94
N TYR A 282 1.89 14.16 -4.73
CA TYR A 282 2.71 14.06 -3.54
C TYR A 282 4.11 14.51 -3.93
N ASN A 283 4.44 15.79 -3.70
CA ASN A 283 5.78 16.27 -4.01
C ASN A 283 6.78 15.63 -3.04
N LEU A 284 7.87 15.16 -3.59
CA LEU A 284 8.96 14.59 -2.81
C LEU A 284 9.99 15.65 -2.46
N PRO A 285 10.83 15.44 -1.43
CA PRO A 285 11.90 16.39 -1.06
C PRO A 285 12.95 16.57 -2.16
N THR A 286 13.09 15.56 -3.03
CA THR A 286 13.94 15.67 -4.21
C THR A 286 13.34 16.65 -5.20
N ASP A 287 14.08 17.68 -5.53
CA ASP A 287 13.61 18.76 -6.41
C ASP A 287 13.10 18.22 -7.75
N GLY A 288 11.93 18.66 -8.14
CA GLY A 288 11.28 18.27 -9.38
C GLY A 288 10.64 16.87 -9.37
N GLU A 289 10.67 16.11 -8.26
CA GLU A 289 10.05 14.78 -8.18
C GLU A 289 8.68 14.80 -7.50
N ALA A 290 7.82 13.89 -7.94
CA ALA A 290 6.53 13.61 -7.31
C ALA A 290 6.09 12.16 -7.51
N VAL A 291 5.27 11.69 -6.57
CA VAL A 291 4.40 10.53 -6.78
C VAL A 291 3.01 11.05 -7.17
N LEU A 292 2.45 10.51 -8.22
CA LEU A 292 1.15 10.89 -8.74
C LEU A 292 0.13 9.77 -8.56
N ILE A 293 -1.10 10.15 -8.20
CA ILE A 293 -2.26 9.26 -8.18
C ILE A 293 -3.42 9.95 -8.90
N GLY A 294 -4.07 9.25 -9.81
CA GLY A 294 -5.21 9.78 -10.58
C GLY A 294 -5.38 8.95 -11.84
N PHE A 295 -6.46 9.05 -12.58
CA PHE A 295 -6.81 8.36 -13.85
C PHE A 295 -6.09 7.02 -14.18
N THR A 296 -5.49 6.42 -13.18
CA THR A 296 -4.77 5.14 -13.24
C THR A 296 -5.65 3.99 -12.74
N TRP A 297 -6.94 4.27 -12.62
CA TRP A 297 -7.92 3.28 -12.20
C TRP A 297 -8.33 2.42 -13.40
N CYS A 298 -8.35 1.13 -13.18
CA CYS A 298 -8.93 0.17 -14.10
C CYS A 298 -10.00 -0.64 -13.37
N GLY A 299 -11.13 -0.89 -14.04
CA GLY A 299 -12.19 -1.72 -13.47
C GLY A 299 -13.41 -0.98 -12.94
N TYR A 300 -13.55 0.34 -13.14
CA TYR A 300 -14.78 1.03 -12.75
C TYR A 300 -16.04 0.48 -13.44
N ASN A 301 -15.90 -0.01 -14.69
CA ASN A 301 -16.99 -0.57 -15.48
C ASN A 301 -16.94 -2.10 -15.56
N GLU A 302 -15.97 -2.75 -14.89
CA GLU A 302 -15.79 -4.19 -14.92
C GLU A 302 -15.42 -4.67 -13.50
N LYS A 303 -15.85 -5.87 -13.15
CA LYS A 303 -15.48 -6.49 -11.88
C LYS A 303 -13.95 -6.66 -11.82
N SER A 304 -13.32 -6.05 -10.82
CA SER A 304 -11.88 -6.17 -10.57
C SER A 304 -11.60 -7.49 -9.84
N ASP A 305 -11.19 -8.52 -10.57
CA ASP A 305 -10.90 -9.85 -10.01
C ASP A 305 -9.38 -10.04 -9.83
N GLY A 306 -8.90 -9.76 -8.63
CA GLY A 306 -7.48 -9.90 -8.24
C GLY A 306 -6.99 -11.35 -8.16
N LEU A 307 -7.90 -12.33 -8.26
CA LEU A 307 -7.57 -13.76 -8.25
C LEU A 307 -7.51 -14.35 -9.67
N ASN A 308 -7.79 -13.54 -10.69
CA ASN A 308 -7.80 -13.96 -12.08
C ASN A 308 -6.63 -13.37 -12.87
N ALA A 309 -5.69 -14.23 -13.30
CA ALA A 309 -4.50 -13.79 -14.01
C ALA A 309 -4.79 -13.06 -15.35
N ALA A 310 -5.87 -13.44 -16.06
CA ALA A 310 -6.25 -12.74 -17.28
C ALA A 310 -6.80 -11.34 -16.99
N CYS A 311 -7.59 -11.20 -15.91
CA CYS A 311 -8.05 -9.89 -15.41
C CYS A 311 -6.87 -9.01 -15.02
N LEU A 312 -5.93 -9.53 -14.23
CA LEU A 312 -4.72 -8.80 -13.81
C LEU A 312 -3.87 -8.37 -15.01
N SER A 313 -3.71 -9.25 -16.02
CA SER A 313 -2.94 -8.92 -17.24
C SER A 313 -3.60 -7.79 -18.05
N LYS A 314 -4.92 -7.81 -18.17
CA LYS A 314 -5.70 -6.74 -18.81
C LYS A 314 -5.58 -5.44 -18.01
N ALA A 315 -5.69 -5.53 -16.69
CA ALA A 315 -5.57 -4.39 -15.78
C ALA A 315 -4.18 -3.75 -15.88
N GLN A 316 -3.10 -4.54 -15.86
CA GLN A 316 -1.72 -4.04 -16.00
C GLN A 316 -1.52 -3.25 -17.29
N LYS A 317 -2.04 -3.76 -18.41
CA LYS A 317 -1.97 -3.06 -19.70
C LYS A 317 -2.74 -1.74 -19.67
N SER A 318 -3.98 -1.78 -19.19
CA SER A 318 -4.86 -0.60 -19.07
C SER A 318 -4.23 0.48 -18.19
N LEU A 319 -3.57 0.07 -17.11
CA LEU A 319 -2.92 0.92 -16.14
C LEU A 319 -1.71 1.66 -16.77
N TRP A 320 -0.88 0.99 -17.55
CA TRP A 320 0.23 1.61 -18.27
C TRP A 320 -0.27 2.64 -19.30
N GLU A 321 -1.34 2.31 -20.02
CA GLU A 321 -1.99 3.23 -20.94
C GLU A 321 -2.56 4.45 -20.19
N GLY A 322 -3.19 4.24 -19.04
CA GLY A 322 -3.71 5.29 -18.17
C GLY A 322 -2.61 6.23 -17.67
N VAL A 323 -1.51 5.69 -17.15
CA VAL A 323 -0.34 6.48 -16.70
C VAL A 323 0.22 7.33 -17.84
N ARG A 324 0.41 6.75 -19.02
CA ARG A 324 0.91 7.47 -20.18
C ARG A 324 -0.02 8.62 -20.57
N ARG A 325 -1.31 8.34 -20.70
CA ARG A 325 -2.31 9.37 -21.09
C ARG A 325 -2.43 10.48 -20.05
N THR A 326 -2.46 10.13 -18.75
CA THR A 326 -2.45 11.12 -17.68
C THR A 326 -1.24 12.03 -17.76
N THR A 327 -0.05 11.45 -17.99
CA THR A 327 1.18 12.22 -18.14
C THR A 327 1.13 13.16 -19.36
N GLU A 328 0.58 12.70 -20.50
CA GLU A 328 0.38 13.53 -21.68
C GLU A 328 -0.57 14.71 -21.40
N CYS A 329 -1.65 14.48 -20.65
CA CYS A 329 -2.57 15.54 -20.22
C CYS A 329 -1.91 16.55 -19.27
N LEU A 330 -1.06 16.09 -18.36
CA LEU A 330 -0.36 16.98 -17.44
C LEU A 330 0.68 17.86 -18.14
N ARG A 331 1.29 17.41 -19.21
CA ARG A 331 2.32 18.16 -19.96
C ARG A 331 1.82 19.46 -20.62
N VAL A 332 0.51 19.69 -20.70
CA VAL A 332 -0.04 20.98 -21.16
C VAL A 332 -0.10 22.04 -20.07
N ILE A 333 0.14 21.64 -18.80
CA ILE A 333 0.08 22.52 -17.64
C ILE A 333 1.45 23.18 -17.45
N PRO A 334 1.50 24.54 -17.30
CA PRO A 334 2.75 25.24 -17.03
C PRO A 334 3.48 24.70 -15.79
N GLY A 335 4.75 24.34 -15.98
CA GLY A 335 5.59 23.70 -14.97
C GLY A 335 5.63 22.16 -15.04
N MET A 336 4.77 21.56 -15.87
CA MET A 336 4.75 20.11 -16.05
C MET A 336 5.10 19.66 -17.50
N GLU A 337 5.49 20.58 -18.37
CA GLU A 337 5.71 20.30 -19.80
C GLU A 337 6.79 19.25 -20.04
N ASN A 338 7.77 19.19 -19.18
CA ASN A 338 8.95 18.33 -19.32
C ASN A 338 8.93 17.07 -18.43
N ILE A 339 7.83 16.83 -17.73
CA ILE A 339 7.77 15.71 -16.81
C ILE A 339 8.06 14.37 -17.50
N LYS A 340 8.82 13.54 -16.82
CA LYS A 340 9.20 12.18 -17.25
C LYS A 340 8.77 11.17 -16.21
N ILE A 341 8.16 10.10 -16.69
CA ILE A 341 7.86 8.94 -15.85
C ILE A 341 9.20 8.27 -15.49
N THR A 342 9.44 8.08 -14.21
CA THR A 342 10.64 7.40 -13.71
C THR A 342 10.34 6.00 -13.20
N TYR A 343 9.10 5.76 -12.77
CA TYR A 343 8.70 4.43 -12.32
C TYR A 343 7.18 4.24 -12.41
N ILE A 344 6.77 3.06 -12.86
CA ILE A 344 5.38 2.60 -12.86
C ILE A 344 5.37 1.27 -12.10
N PRO A 345 4.71 1.17 -10.95
CA PRO A 345 4.50 -0.10 -10.25
C PRO A 345 3.65 -1.09 -11.04
N ASP A 346 3.62 -2.31 -10.57
CA ASP A 346 2.60 -3.27 -10.98
C ASP A 346 1.21 -2.82 -10.52
N VAL A 347 0.18 -3.43 -11.11
CA VAL A 347 -1.21 -3.18 -10.72
C VAL A 347 -1.41 -3.35 -9.22
N GLY A 348 -1.89 -2.31 -8.58
CA GLY A 348 -2.26 -2.32 -7.17
C GLY A 348 -3.60 -3.03 -6.99
N VAL A 349 -3.55 -4.26 -6.51
CA VAL A 349 -4.74 -5.02 -6.09
C VAL A 349 -5.07 -4.58 -4.68
N ARG A 350 -6.28 -4.06 -4.49
CA ARG A 350 -6.70 -3.47 -3.20
C ARG A 350 -7.45 -4.46 -2.33
N GLU A 351 -8.10 -5.44 -2.96
CA GLU A 351 -8.98 -6.38 -2.29
C GLU A 351 -9.04 -7.71 -3.03
N THR A 352 -8.99 -8.83 -2.29
CA THR A 352 -9.16 -10.18 -2.83
C THR A 352 -9.99 -11.02 -1.87
N ARG A 353 -9.38 -11.99 -1.15
CA ARG A 353 -10.07 -12.87 -0.22
C ARG A 353 -10.16 -12.25 1.16
N HIS A 354 -11.33 -12.34 1.75
CA HIS A 354 -11.60 -12.05 3.15
C HIS A 354 -11.80 -13.39 3.88
N ILE A 355 -10.89 -13.72 4.78
CA ILE A 355 -10.96 -14.96 5.55
C ILE A 355 -12.12 -14.88 6.54
N GLU A 356 -12.94 -15.92 6.59
CA GLU A 356 -14.02 -16.05 7.56
C GLU A 356 -13.43 -16.56 8.89
N GLY A 357 -13.23 -15.63 9.82
CA GLY A 357 -12.75 -15.90 11.17
C GLY A 357 -13.89 -16.06 12.17
N GLU A 358 -13.55 -16.35 13.42
CA GLU A 358 -14.51 -16.39 14.53
C GLU A 358 -15.12 -15.01 14.81
N TYR A 359 -14.41 -13.94 14.45
CA TYR A 359 -14.85 -12.56 14.52
C TYR A 359 -14.37 -11.79 13.29
N SER A 360 -15.26 -10.98 12.72
CA SER A 360 -14.92 -10.02 11.66
C SER A 360 -15.08 -8.59 12.19
N LEU A 361 -14.03 -7.78 12.02
CA LEU A 361 -14.04 -6.38 12.40
C LEU A 361 -15.10 -5.63 11.58
N SER A 362 -16.01 -4.95 12.27
CA SER A 362 -17.07 -4.16 11.63
C SER A 362 -16.71 -2.68 11.55
N THR A 363 -17.39 -1.93 10.67
CA THR A 363 -17.32 -0.48 10.62
C THR A 363 -17.67 0.14 11.98
N MET A 364 -18.62 -0.44 12.70
CA MET A 364 -19.01 0.05 14.04
C MET A 364 -17.91 -0.13 15.08
N ASP A 365 -17.10 -1.20 14.99
CA ASP A 365 -15.94 -1.36 15.87
C ASP A 365 -14.91 -0.23 15.66
N ILE A 366 -14.72 0.16 14.41
CA ILE A 366 -13.82 1.27 14.04
C ILE A 366 -14.38 2.60 14.54
N VAL A 367 -15.65 2.90 14.27
CA VAL A 367 -16.33 4.15 14.69
C VAL A 367 -16.36 4.30 16.21
N LEU A 368 -16.59 3.22 16.93
CA LEU A 368 -16.64 3.22 18.40
C LEU A 368 -15.24 3.13 19.03
N GLY A 369 -14.18 2.89 18.25
CA GLY A 369 -12.84 2.68 18.77
C GLY A 369 -12.79 1.50 19.74
N ARG A 370 -13.48 0.39 19.37
CA ARG A 370 -13.58 -0.80 20.21
C ARG A 370 -12.21 -1.36 20.56
N LYS A 371 -12.03 -1.74 21.81
CA LYS A 371 -10.81 -2.40 22.29
C LYS A 371 -11.07 -3.89 22.47
N PHE A 372 -10.13 -4.71 22.05
CA PHE A 372 -10.17 -6.16 22.17
C PHE A 372 -9.07 -6.61 23.13
N GLU A 373 -9.34 -7.62 23.94
CA GLU A 373 -8.35 -8.18 24.88
C GLU A 373 -7.19 -8.85 24.18
N ASP A 374 -7.42 -9.40 22.99
CA ASP A 374 -6.47 -10.06 22.11
C ASP A 374 -5.89 -9.13 21.02
N SER A 375 -5.98 -7.81 21.20
CA SER A 375 -5.50 -6.82 20.24
C SER A 375 -4.01 -6.96 19.98
N ILE A 376 -3.63 -7.12 18.70
CA ILE A 376 -2.25 -7.23 18.23
C ILE A 376 -1.70 -5.89 17.69
N GLY A 377 -2.53 -4.87 17.54
CA GLY A 377 -2.11 -3.59 17.00
C GLY A 377 -3.21 -2.56 17.02
N CYS A 378 -2.90 -1.37 16.52
CA CYS A 378 -3.83 -0.25 16.34
C CYS A 378 -3.81 0.19 14.88
N GLY A 379 -4.96 0.65 14.39
CA GLY A 379 -5.10 1.26 13.07
C GLY A 379 -5.77 2.63 13.16
N GLY A 380 -5.38 3.56 12.29
CA GLY A 380 -5.95 4.92 12.24
C GLY A 380 -6.52 5.27 10.86
N HIS A 381 -6.60 4.33 9.93
CA HIS A 381 -7.17 4.61 8.61
C HIS A 381 -8.70 4.68 8.70
N PRO A 382 -9.34 5.69 8.07
CA PRO A 382 -10.79 5.73 7.99
C PRO A 382 -11.32 4.57 7.14
N VAL A 383 -12.61 4.27 7.27
CA VAL A 383 -13.29 3.36 6.35
C VAL A 383 -13.20 3.92 4.93
N ASP A 384 -12.67 3.14 4.03
CA ASP A 384 -12.46 3.49 2.62
C ASP A 384 -13.06 2.40 1.74
N ILE A 385 -14.27 2.62 1.27
CA ILE A 385 -15.00 1.73 0.39
C ILE A 385 -15.13 2.43 -0.96
N SER A 386 -14.73 1.78 -2.02
CA SER A 386 -14.87 2.33 -3.37
C SER A 386 -16.33 2.54 -3.73
N PRO A 387 -16.68 3.71 -4.32
CA PRO A 387 -18.04 3.95 -4.77
C PRO A 387 -18.44 2.96 -5.87
N THR A 388 -19.72 2.69 -5.96
CA THR A 388 -20.31 1.91 -7.06
C THR A 388 -20.21 2.68 -8.39
N PRO A 389 -20.24 2.01 -9.54
CA PRO A 389 -20.29 2.69 -10.84
C PRO A 389 -21.43 3.73 -10.92
N LYS A 390 -22.57 3.45 -10.31
CA LYS A 390 -23.72 4.36 -10.27
C LYS A 390 -23.41 5.63 -9.43
N GLU A 391 -22.78 5.47 -8.28
CA GLU A 391 -22.37 6.62 -7.45
C GLU A 391 -21.31 7.46 -8.15
N VAL A 392 -20.39 6.84 -8.90
CA VAL A 392 -19.42 7.58 -9.74
C VAL A 392 -20.13 8.41 -10.81
N GLU A 393 -21.13 7.85 -11.49
CA GLU A 393 -21.94 8.59 -12.46
C GLU A 393 -22.72 9.76 -11.81
N GLU A 394 -23.20 9.57 -10.58
CA GLU A 394 -23.89 10.63 -9.81
C GLU A 394 -22.93 11.69 -9.24
N MET A 395 -21.66 11.35 -9.00
CA MET A 395 -20.64 12.29 -8.52
C MET A 395 -20.07 13.20 -9.63
N ASP A 396 -20.16 12.78 -10.90
CA ASP A 396 -19.70 13.51 -12.07
C ASP A 396 -20.75 14.52 -12.63
N MET A 397 -21.91 14.62 -11.99
CA MET A 397 -22.93 15.64 -12.28
C MET A 397 -22.86 16.79 -11.28
#